data_69410f7f00c4363c20f791ae994f88da
#
_entry.id   69410f7f00c4363c20f791ae994f88da
#
_cell.length_a   1.000
_cell.length_b   1.000
_cell.length_c   1.000
_cell.angle_alpha   90.00
_cell.angle_beta   90.00
_cell.angle_gamma   90.00
#
_symmetry.space_group_name_H-M   'P 1'
#
loop_
_entity.id
_entity.type
_entity.pdbx_description
1 polymer ?
#
loop_
_entity_poly.entity_id
_entity_poly.type
_entity_poly.pdbx_seq_one_letter_code
_entity_poly.pdbx_strand_id
1 'polypeptide(L)'
;VAKEKEAEWTDKALPGWQRTGETTAYAIYENENWVPMGFAFDYYVTADQLDRVNENERAQILCRAVLLDDDQISAFGGILQPLPDEELTNRSEDAYTADCAARRDAGVAEFAATRTGFTARTNYAVDELVFFSVPYDDGFTATINGEPAAIEKVDDGLMAVCVPAGENEIEFTYHTPGLKVSATVSAVAIVVYGVYLGILRKKKRGNKPYAKPC
;
A
#
# COMPACT_ATOMS: atom_id res chain seq x y z
N VAL A 1 -33.97 16.94 -1.61
CA VAL A 1 -32.60 17.46 -1.38
C VAL A 1 -31.57 16.49 -1.98
N ALA A 2 -31.74 15.16 -1.89
CA ALA A 2 -30.84 14.16 -2.48
C ALA A 2 -30.90 14.15 -4.03
N LYS A 3 -32.08 14.33 -4.63
CA LYS A 3 -32.24 14.31 -6.10
C LYS A 3 -31.62 15.50 -6.82
N GLU A 4 -31.60 16.70 -6.22
CA GLU A 4 -30.96 17.87 -6.81
C GLU A 4 -29.42 17.77 -6.74
N LYS A 5 -28.87 17.18 -5.67
CA LYS A 5 -27.42 16.89 -5.57
C LYS A 5 -26.96 15.78 -6.53
N GLU A 6 -27.84 14.86 -6.86
CA GLU A 6 -27.57 13.75 -7.77
C GLU A 6 -27.39 14.24 -9.22
N ALA A 7 -28.22 15.20 -9.69
CA ALA A 7 -28.07 15.81 -11.02
C ALA A 7 -26.75 16.59 -11.15
N GLU A 8 -26.32 17.27 -10.07
CA GLU A 8 -25.05 18.02 -10.03
C GLU A 8 -23.82 17.09 -10.02
N TRP A 9 -23.98 15.84 -9.55
CA TRP A 9 -22.90 14.83 -9.53
C TRP A 9 -22.73 14.13 -10.88
N THR A 10 -23.82 13.87 -11.60
CA THR A 10 -23.77 13.21 -12.92
C THR A 10 -23.15 14.09 -14.00
N ASP A 11 -23.25 15.41 -13.89
CA ASP A 11 -22.58 16.36 -14.81
C ASP A 11 -21.06 16.52 -14.56
N LYS A 12 -20.57 15.97 -13.41
CA LYS A 12 -19.15 15.97 -13.02
C LYS A 12 -18.59 14.56 -12.85
N ALA A 13 -19.27 13.55 -13.40
CA ALA A 13 -18.83 12.17 -13.28
C ALA A 13 -17.42 12.01 -13.83
N LEU A 14 -16.54 11.41 -13.02
CA LEU A 14 -15.23 10.99 -13.48
C LEU A 14 -15.37 10.01 -14.65
N PRO A 15 -14.44 10.01 -15.61
CA PRO A 15 -14.48 9.07 -16.73
C PRO A 15 -14.68 7.63 -16.27
N GLY A 16 -15.54 6.87 -16.95
CA GLY A 16 -15.80 5.46 -16.67
C GLY A 16 -16.82 5.17 -15.58
N TRP A 17 -17.44 6.16 -14.94
CA TRP A 17 -18.50 5.92 -13.96
C TRP A 17 -19.88 5.81 -14.63
N GLN A 18 -20.55 4.68 -14.46
CA GLN A 18 -21.91 4.42 -14.97
C GLN A 18 -22.86 4.14 -13.81
N ARG A 19 -24.08 4.69 -13.90
CA ARG A 19 -25.14 4.38 -12.93
C ARG A 19 -25.73 3.01 -13.21
N THR A 20 -25.57 2.08 -12.29
CA THR A 20 -26.04 0.70 -12.41
C THR A 20 -27.29 0.40 -11.59
N GLY A 21 -27.66 1.27 -10.64
CA GLY A 21 -28.83 1.05 -9.81
C GLY A 21 -29.13 2.19 -8.84
N GLU A 22 -30.20 2.00 -8.05
CA GLU A 22 -30.56 2.88 -6.95
C GLU A 22 -31.18 2.10 -5.79
N THR A 23 -31.05 2.68 -4.60
CA THR A 23 -31.79 2.31 -3.40
C THR A 23 -32.70 3.46 -2.99
N THR A 24 -33.48 3.32 -1.92
CA THR A 24 -34.34 4.39 -1.40
C THR A 24 -33.55 5.67 -1.04
N ALA A 25 -32.26 5.56 -0.72
CA ALA A 25 -31.43 6.66 -0.22
C ALA A 25 -30.19 6.97 -1.08
N TYR A 26 -29.75 6.04 -1.95
CA TYR A 26 -28.49 6.13 -2.67
C TYR A 26 -28.63 5.74 -4.13
N ALA A 27 -27.93 6.44 -5.02
CA ALA A 27 -27.63 5.97 -6.37
C ALA A 27 -26.36 5.11 -6.34
N ILE A 28 -26.33 4.03 -7.11
CA ILE A 28 -25.20 3.11 -7.22
C ILE A 28 -24.54 3.36 -8.57
N TYR A 29 -23.23 3.58 -8.53
CA TYR A 29 -22.40 3.77 -9.72
C TYR A 29 -21.33 2.68 -9.74
N GLU A 30 -21.01 2.20 -10.92
CA GLU A 30 -19.92 1.28 -11.20
C GLU A 30 -18.85 2.00 -12.00
N ASN A 31 -17.57 1.77 -11.69
CA ASN A 31 -16.45 2.35 -12.42
C ASN A 31 -15.87 1.30 -13.38
N GLU A 32 -15.99 1.54 -14.68
CA GLU A 32 -15.41 0.68 -15.71
C GLU A 32 -13.88 0.81 -15.80
N ASN A 33 -13.34 1.94 -15.32
CA ASN A 33 -11.89 2.22 -15.28
C ASN A 33 -11.26 1.82 -13.94
N TRP A 34 -11.76 0.77 -13.30
CA TRP A 34 -11.12 0.22 -12.11
C TRP A 34 -9.77 -0.42 -12.44
N VAL A 35 -8.82 -0.39 -11.50
CA VAL A 35 -7.54 -1.09 -11.58
C VAL A 35 -7.41 -2.07 -10.42
N PRO A 36 -6.73 -3.23 -10.59
CA PRO A 36 -6.53 -4.19 -9.50
C PRO A 36 -5.59 -3.62 -8.42
N MET A 37 -5.56 -4.26 -7.25
CA MET A 37 -4.65 -3.88 -6.16
C MET A 37 -3.18 -4.21 -6.44
N GLY A 38 -2.92 -5.17 -7.34
CA GLY A 38 -1.57 -5.54 -7.77
C GLY A 38 -1.53 -5.73 -9.27
N PHE A 39 -0.52 -5.18 -9.96
CA PHE A 39 -0.32 -5.27 -11.40
C PHE A 39 1.12 -4.92 -11.79
N ALA A 40 1.52 -5.26 -13.00
CA ALA A 40 2.80 -4.86 -13.57
C ALA A 40 2.67 -3.62 -14.47
N PHE A 41 3.79 -2.91 -14.64
CA PHE A 41 3.92 -1.80 -15.58
C PHE A 41 4.88 -2.18 -16.73
N ASP A 42 4.65 -1.63 -17.91
CA ASP A 42 5.59 -1.72 -19.03
C ASP A 42 6.62 -0.57 -19.00
N TYR A 43 6.24 0.54 -18.36
CA TYR A 43 7.01 1.79 -18.38
C TYR A 43 7.33 2.29 -16.99
N TYR A 44 8.47 2.98 -16.89
CA TYR A 44 8.79 3.82 -15.73
C TYR A 44 8.86 5.29 -16.14
N VAL A 45 8.69 6.18 -15.17
CA VAL A 45 8.84 7.63 -15.30
C VAL A 45 9.84 8.11 -14.24
N THR A 46 10.63 9.14 -14.57
CA THR A 46 11.55 9.78 -13.63
C THR A 46 10.90 10.97 -12.92
N ALA A 47 11.46 11.39 -11.78
CA ALA A 47 11.02 12.60 -11.08
C ALA A 47 11.10 13.84 -11.99
N ASP A 48 12.18 13.98 -12.79
CA ASP A 48 12.37 15.09 -13.72
C ASP A 48 11.28 15.11 -14.83
N GLN A 49 10.84 13.95 -15.28
CA GLN A 49 9.73 13.86 -16.24
C GLN A 49 8.40 14.25 -15.57
N LEU A 50 8.16 13.74 -14.36
CA LEU A 50 6.93 14.00 -13.63
C LEU A 50 6.81 15.47 -13.19
N ASP A 51 7.93 16.15 -12.90
CA ASP A 51 7.96 17.57 -12.56
C ASP A 51 7.58 18.50 -13.74
N ARG A 52 7.67 18.01 -14.97
CA ARG A 52 7.17 18.69 -16.18
C ARG A 52 5.65 18.57 -16.36
N VAL A 53 5.01 17.69 -15.57
CA VAL A 53 3.56 17.44 -15.61
C VAL A 53 2.86 18.22 -14.51
N ASN A 54 1.69 18.82 -14.83
CA ASN A 54 0.88 19.51 -13.82
C ASN A 54 0.45 18.54 -12.72
N GLU A 55 0.49 18.98 -11.45
CA GLU A 55 0.15 18.14 -10.28
C GLU A 55 -1.21 17.45 -10.40
N ASN A 56 -2.22 18.12 -10.95
CA ASN A 56 -3.56 17.55 -11.11
C ASN A 56 -3.63 16.43 -12.18
N GLU A 57 -2.59 16.29 -12.99
CA GLU A 57 -2.52 15.34 -14.10
C GLU A 57 -1.51 14.22 -13.85
N ARG A 58 -0.67 14.33 -12.78
CA ARG A 58 0.34 13.33 -12.42
C ARG A 58 -0.27 11.95 -12.16
N ALA A 59 -1.44 11.92 -11.53
CA ALA A 59 -2.14 10.65 -11.24
C ALA A 59 -2.45 9.84 -12.51
N GLN A 60 -2.74 10.51 -13.64
CA GLN A 60 -2.95 9.83 -14.91
C GLN A 60 -1.65 9.25 -15.48
N ILE A 61 -0.53 9.97 -15.35
CA ILE A 61 0.78 9.46 -15.77
C ILE A 61 1.19 8.27 -14.89
N LEU A 62 0.97 8.33 -13.56
CA LEU A 62 1.25 7.25 -12.62
C LEU A 62 0.31 6.03 -12.80
N CYS A 63 -0.81 6.15 -13.51
CA CYS A 63 -1.57 5.00 -13.99
C CYS A 63 -0.90 4.30 -15.18
N ARG A 64 -0.08 5.01 -15.98
CA ARG A 64 0.62 4.52 -17.16
C ARG A 64 2.01 3.96 -16.86
N ALA A 65 2.76 4.61 -15.96
CA ALA A 65 4.15 4.31 -15.69
C ALA A 65 4.43 4.44 -14.18
N VAL A 66 5.29 3.59 -13.64
CA VAL A 66 5.73 3.66 -12.25
C VAL A 66 6.86 4.69 -12.09
N LEU A 67 6.81 5.50 -11.05
CA LEU A 67 7.90 6.43 -10.72
C LEU A 67 9.03 5.66 -10.04
N LEU A 68 10.22 5.72 -10.63
CA LEU A 68 11.44 5.10 -10.11
C LEU A 68 12.55 6.15 -9.89
N ASP A 69 13.39 5.91 -8.89
CA ASP A 69 14.63 6.62 -8.69
C ASP A 69 15.80 6.04 -9.54
N ASP A 70 16.97 6.69 -9.53
CA ASP A 70 18.12 6.30 -10.35
C ASP A 70 18.67 4.91 -10.01
N ASP A 71 18.62 4.51 -8.73
CA ASP A 71 19.09 3.19 -8.28
C ASP A 71 18.11 2.11 -8.76
N GLN A 72 16.82 2.38 -8.67
CA GLN A 72 15.76 1.50 -9.17
C GLN A 72 15.76 1.38 -10.69
N ILE A 73 16.00 2.48 -11.42
CA ILE A 73 16.17 2.46 -12.87
C ILE A 73 17.37 1.58 -13.26
N SER A 74 18.48 1.69 -12.52
CA SER A 74 19.65 0.85 -12.75
C SER A 74 19.37 -0.64 -12.51
N ALA A 75 18.50 -0.97 -11.55
CA ALA A 75 18.13 -2.33 -11.22
C ALA A 75 17.06 -2.92 -12.19
N PHE A 76 16.05 -2.13 -12.54
CA PHE A 76 14.85 -2.60 -13.24
C PHE A 76 14.71 -2.11 -14.69
N GLY A 77 15.63 -1.28 -15.20
CA GLY A 77 15.62 -0.80 -16.59
C GLY A 77 15.79 -1.89 -17.65
N GLY A 78 16.09 -3.14 -17.26
CA GLY A 78 16.05 -4.31 -18.13
C GLY A 78 14.66 -4.96 -18.24
N ILE A 79 13.77 -4.66 -17.28
CA ILE A 79 12.38 -5.15 -17.22
C ILE A 79 11.43 -4.07 -17.76
N LEU A 80 11.62 -2.82 -17.34
CA LEU A 80 10.78 -1.68 -17.68
C LEU A 80 11.44 -0.81 -18.77
N GLN A 81 10.62 -0.17 -19.57
CA GLN A 81 11.08 0.81 -20.56
C GLN A 81 10.86 2.24 -20.06
N PRO A 82 11.71 3.24 -20.46
CA PRO A 82 11.43 4.62 -20.13
C PRO A 82 10.16 5.10 -20.84
N LEU A 83 9.28 5.81 -20.14
CA LEU A 83 8.09 6.40 -20.75
C LEU A 83 8.52 7.45 -21.78
N PRO A 84 8.08 7.36 -23.06
CA PRO A 84 8.38 8.37 -24.08
C PRO A 84 7.83 9.75 -23.69
N ASP A 85 8.60 10.81 -23.92
CA ASP A 85 8.19 12.19 -23.58
C ASP A 85 6.88 12.63 -24.24
N GLU A 86 6.54 12.08 -25.41
CA GLU A 86 5.27 12.32 -26.10
C GLU A 86 4.07 11.78 -25.30
N GLU A 87 4.24 10.68 -24.59
CA GLU A 87 3.20 10.07 -23.73
C GLU A 87 2.94 10.87 -22.45
N LEU A 88 3.88 11.73 -22.02
CA LEU A 88 3.64 12.65 -20.91
C LEU A 88 2.55 13.69 -21.24
N THR A 89 2.28 13.95 -22.52
CA THR A 89 1.29 14.93 -22.98
C THR A 89 -0.05 14.30 -23.38
N ASN A 90 -0.10 12.99 -23.56
CA ASN A 90 -1.31 12.25 -23.95
C ASN A 90 -2.21 12.02 -22.72
N ARG A 91 -3.15 12.93 -22.50
CA ARG A 91 -4.06 12.96 -21.33
C ARG A 91 -5.52 12.90 -21.72
N SER A 92 -5.82 12.28 -22.85
CA SER A 92 -7.19 12.07 -23.30
C SER A 92 -7.91 11.06 -22.42
N GLU A 93 -9.24 11.11 -22.38
CA GLU A 93 -10.07 10.13 -21.70
C GLU A 93 -9.85 8.72 -22.27
N ASP A 94 -9.69 8.61 -23.58
CA ASP A 94 -9.39 7.34 -24.27
C ASP A 94 -8.05 6.77 -23.80
N ALA A 95 -7.01 7.61 -23.65
CA ALA A 95 -5.72 7.19 -23.13
C ALA A 95 -5.82 6.69 -21.68
N TYR A 96 -6.52 7.41 -20.81
CA TYR A 96 -6.77 6.98 -19.44
C TYR A 96 -7.52 5.64 -19.36
N THR A 97 -8.54 5.47 -20.19
CA THR A 97 -9.30 4.21 -20.27
C THR A 97 -8.42 3.05 -20.77
N ALA A 98 -7.55 3.32 -21.74
CA ALA A 98 -6.57 2.33 -22.22
C ALA A 98 -5.53 1.98 -21.15
N ASP A 99 -5.02 2.95 -20.40
CA ASP A 99 -4.10 2.72 -19.27
C ASP A 99 -4.74 1.83 -18.19
N CYS A 100 -6.00 2.13 -17.81
CA CYS A 100 -6.73 1.30 -16.85
C CYS A 100 -6.95 -0.13 -17.36
N ALA A 101 -7.24 -0.30 -18.66
CA ALA A 101 -7.36 -1.62 -19.28
C ALA A 101 -6.02 -2.37 -19.25
N ALA A 102 -4.92 -1.73 -19.61
CA ALA A 102 -3.58 -2.31 -19.55
C ALA A 102 -3.21 -2.78 -18.12
N ARG A 103 -3.56 -1.99 -17.08
CA ARG A 103 -3.34 -2.41 -15.67
C ARG A 103 -4.20 -3.61 -15.28
N ARG A 104 -5.42 -3.74 -15.80
CA ARG A 104 -6.25 -4.94 -15.58
C ARG A 104 -5.66 -6.17 -16.26
N ASP A 105 -5.19 -6.03 -17.50
CA ASP A 105 -4.61 -7.13 -18.26
C ASP A 105 -3.27 -7.61 -17.65
N ALA A 106 -2.48 -6.69 -17.09
CA ALA A 106 -1.25 -6.96 -16.36
C ALA A 106 -1.48 -7.22 -14.84
N GLY A 107 -2.73 -7.39 -14.43
CA GLY A 107 -3.11 -7.62 -13.03
C GLY A 107 -2.64 -8.96 -12.49
N VAL A 108 -2.43 -9.02 -11.17
CA VAL A 108 -2.21 -10.30 -10.49
C VAL A 108 -3.45 -11.19 -10.64
N ALA A 109 -3.24 -12.49 -10.77
CA ALA A 109 -4.32 -13.46 -10.98
C ALA A 109 -5.25 -13.56 -9.75
N GLU A 110 -4.70 -13.38 -8.57
CA GLU A 110 -5.41 -13.39 -7.29
C GLU A 110 -4.82 -12.36 -6.34
N PHE A 111 -5.67 -11.65 -5.57
CA PHE A 111 -5.27 -10.79 -4.46
C PHE A 111 -6.19 -11.03 -3.28
N ALA A 112 -5.63 -11.35 -2.12
CA ALA A 112 -6.41 -11.62 -0.91
C ALA A 112 -5.80 -10.94 0.32
N ALA A 113 -6.61 -10.13 1.03
CA ALA A 113 -6.21 -9.57 2.30
C ALA A 113 -6.19 -10.67 3.37
N THR A 114 -5.14 -10.68 4.21
CA THR A 114 -5.01 -11.56 5.36
C THR A 114 -5.13 -10.76 6.67
N ARG A 115 -5.04 -11.42 7.81
CA ARG A 115 -5.10 -10.73 9.10
C ARG A 115 -3.89 -9.83 9.36
N THR A 116 -2.74 -10.14 8.78
CA THR A 116 -1.46 -9.48 9.02
C THR A 116 -0.81 -8.94 7.75
N GLY A 117 -1.54 -8.86 6.64
CA GLY A 117 -1.00 -8.39 5.37
C GLY A 117 -1.88 -8.80 4.20
N PHE A 118 -1.27 -9.32 3.14
CA PHE A 118 -2.00 -9.81 1.96
C PHE A 118 -1.18 -10.85 1.20
N THR A 119 -1.86 -11.60 0.34
CA THR A 119 -1.24 -12.54 -0.61
C THR A 119 -1.66 -12.19 -2.02
N ALA A 120 -0.80 -12.50 -2.99
CA ALA A 120 -1.12 -12.38 -4.40
C ALA A 120 -0.55 -13.57 -5.17
N ARG A 121 -1.18 -13.92 -6.31
CA ARG A 121 -0.68 -14.90 -7.26
C ARG A 121 -0.45 -14.26 -8.60
N THR A 122 0.66 -14.60 -9.23
CA THR A 122 1.03 -14.11 -10.56
C THR A 122 1.31 -15.26 -11.50
N ASN A 123 1.19 -14.99 -12.80
CA ASN A 123 1.64 -15.90 -13.87
C ASN A 123 2.07 -15.06 -15.08
N TYR A 124 3.28 -14.52 -15.01
CA TYR A 124 3.83 -13.67 -16.07
C TYR A 124 4.75 -14.45 -17.00
N ALA A 125 4.82 -14.06 -18.26
CA ALA A 125 5.66 -14.70 -19.26
C ALA A 125 7.16 -14.37 -19.10
N VAL A 126 7.46 -13.25 -18.46
CA VAL A 126 8.81 -12.72 -18.19
C VAL A 126 8.89 -12.22 -16.75
N ASP A 127 10.10 -11.89 -16.30
CA ASP A 127 10.28 -11.25 -15.00
C ASP A 127 9.61 -9.87 -15.00
N GLU A 128 8.90 -9.54 -13.91
CA GLU A 128 8.11 -8.31 -13.80
C GLU A 128 8.37 -7.60 -12.47
N LEU A 129 8.33 -6.26 -12.49
CA LEU A 129 8.20 -5.45 -11.28
C LEU A 129 6.71 -5.28 -10.98
N VAL A 130 6.21 -6.06 -10.02
CA VAL A 130 4.79 -6.07 -9.64
C VAL A 130 4.55 -5.00 -8.59
N PHE A 131 3.76 -4.02 -8.96
CA PHE A 131 3.30 -2.92 -8.13
C PHE A 131 2.09 -3.33 -7.30
N PHE A 132 2.02 -2.82 -6.06
CA PHE A 132 0.86 -2.96 -5.19
C PHE A 132 0.39 -1.58 -4.70
N SER A 133 -0.90 -1.28 -4.89
CA SER A 133 -1.53 -0.04 -4.40
C SER A 133 -1.71 -0.09 -2.88
N VAL A 134 -0.62 -0.39 -2.16
CA VAL A 134 -0.53 -0.49 -0.71
C VAL A 134 0.62 0.40 -0.25
N PRO A 135 0.39 1.30 0.74
CA PRO A 135 1.45 2.17 1.26
C PRO A 135 2.62 1.38 1.82
N TYR A 136 3.84 1.82 1.48
CA TYR A 136 5.07 1.27 2.03
C TYR A 136 5.20 1.59 3.53
N ASP A 137 5.60 0.60 4.31
CA ASP A 137 5.99 0.75 5.72
C ASP A 137 7.09 -0.27 6.05
N ASP A 138 8.09 0.14 6.84
CA ASP A 138 9.23 -0.70 7.25
C ASP A 138 8.82 -1.96 8.04
N GLY A 139 7.57 -2.03 8.48
CA GLY A 139 7.00 -3.20 9.14
C GLY A 139 6.62 -4.33 8.18
N PHE A 140 6.57 -4.08 6.87
CA PHE A 140 6.30 -5.14 5.89
C PHE A 140 7.54 -5.98 5.59
N THR A 141 7.31 -7.27 5.41
CA THR A 141 8.23 -8.24 4.83
C THR A 141 7.50 -8.97 3.70
N ALA A 142 8.22 -9.31 2.64
CA ALA A 142 7.67 -10.05 1.52
C ALA A 142 8.40 -11.38 1.32
N THR A 143 7.67 -12.38 0.84
CA THR A 143 8.24 -13.61 0.30
C THR A 143 7.63 -13.91 -1.06
N ILE A 144 8.43 -14.55 -1.94
CA ILE A 144 7.97 -15.10 -3.21
C ILE A 144 8.25 -16.60 -3.17
N ASN A 145 7.22 -17.43 -3.30
CA ASN A 145 7.30 -18.88 -3.16
C ASN A 145 7.95 -19.35 -1.84
N GLY A 146 7.75 -18.58 -0.77
CA GLY A 146 8.33 -18.83 0.56
C GLY A 146 9.76 -18.31 0.76
N GLU A 147 10.44 -17.84 -0.27
CA GLU A 147 11.78 -17.24 -0.16
C GLU A 147 11.69 -15.71 0.05
N PRO A 148 12.53 -15.12 0.92
CA PRO A 148 12.51 -13.69 1.17
C PRO A 148 12.73 -12.87 -0.09
N ALA A 149 11.91 -11.82 -0.26
CA ALA A 149 11.99 -10.87 -1.37
C ALA A 149 12.16 -9.43 -0.86
N ALA A 150 12.91 -8.62 -1.60
CA ALA A 150 13.05 -7.19 -1.33
C ALA A 150 11.74 -6.47 -1.71
N ILE A 151 11.33 -5.54 -0.87
CA ILE A 151 10.21 -4.63 -1.16
C ILE A 151 10.80 -3.31 -1.64
N GLU A 152 10.45 -2.92 -2.86
CA GLU A 152 10.81 -1.64 -3.42
C GLU A 152 9.77 -0.58 -3.03
N LYS A 153 10.25 0.59 -2.63
CA LYS A 153 9.38 1.75 -2.40
C LYS A 153 9.32 2.55 -3.69
N VAL A 154 8.19 2.50 -4.38
CA VAL A 154 7.94 3.18 -5.66
C VAL A 154 6.86 4.25 -5.51
N ASP A 155 6.67 5.10 -6.52
CA ASP A 155 5.64 6.16 -6.51
C ASP A 155 5.64 7.00 -5.23
N ASP A 156 6.84 7.32 -4.70
CA ASP A 156 7.06 8.07 -3.46
C ASP A 156 6.46 7.44 -2.20
N GLY A 157 5.89 6.25 -2.26
CA GLY A 157 5.32 5.68 -1.05
C GLY A 157 4.48 4.42 -1.19
N LEU A 158 4.50 3.79 -2.35
CA LEU A 158 3.81 2.51 -2.57
C LEU A 158 4.82 1.36 -2.67
N MET A 159 4.36 0.13 -2.76
CA MET A 159 5.22 -1.06 -2.73
C MET A 159 5.28 -1.73 -4.09
N ALA A 160 6.47 -2.26 -4.44
CA ALA A 160 6.63 -3.20 -5.54
C ALA A 160 7.59 -4.33 -5.15
N VAL A 161 7.52 -5.46 -5.86
CA VAL A 161 8.46 -6.57 -5.75
C VAL A 161 8.81 -7.08 -7.13
N CYS A 162 10.07 -7.47 -7.33
CA CYS A 162 10.50 -8.12 -8.57
C CYS A 162 10.12 -9.60 -8.52
N VAL A 163 9.31 -10.05 -9.48
CA VAL A 163 8.75 -11.40 -9.53
C VAL A 163 9.29 -12.12 -10.77
N PRO A 164 9.84 -13.33 -10.66
CA PRO A 164 10.32 -14.08 -11.79
C PRO A 164 9.17 -14.54 -12.70
N ALA A 165 9.50 -14.90 -13.95
CA ALA A 165 8.56 -15.49 -14.89
C ALA A 165 7.91 -16.77 -14.34
N GLY A 166 6.67 -17.04 -14.76
CA GLY A 166 5.88 -18.20 -14.37
C GLY A 166 4.90 -17.94 -13.24
N GLU A 167 4.40 -19.03 -12.66
CA GLU A 167 3.47 -18.98 -11.53
C GLU A 167 4.22 -18.70 -10.23
N ASN A 168 3.80 -17.66 -9.50
CA ASN A 168 4.39 -17.31 -8.22
C ASN A 168 3.31 -16.98 -7.19
N GLU A 169 3.59 -17.33 -5.94
CA GLU A 169 2.83 -16.93 -4.76
C GLU A 169 3.63 -15.89 -3.99
N ILE A 170 3.04 -14.70 -3.81
CA ILE A 170 3.64 -13.57 -3.11
C ILE A 170 2.89 -13.42 -1.79
N GLU A 171 3.63 -13.32 -0.68
CA GLU A 171 3.04 -13.05 0.64
C GLU A 171 3.70 -11.81 1.26
N PHE A 172 2.87 -10.86 1.67
CA PHE A 172 3.28 -9.73 2.48
C PHE A 172 2.78 -9.89 3.90
N THR A 173 3.67 -9.77 4.88
CA THR A 173 3.34 -9.83 6.30
C THR A 173 3.79 -8.56 7.00
N TYR A 174 2.89 -7.93 7.76
CA TYR A 174 3.15 -6.72 8.52
C TYR A 174 3.42 -7.01 9.99
N HIS A 175 4.50 -6.46 10.47
CA HIS A 175 4.89 -6.47 11.88
C HIS A 175 5.08 -5.04 12.37
N THR A 176 4.27 -4.59 13.32
CA THR A 176 4.39 -3.24 13.88
C THR A 176 5.82 -2.98 14.40
N PRO A 177 6.57 -2.03 13.81
CA PRO A 177 7.93 -1.72 14.26
C PRO A 177 7.97 -1.33 15.74
N GLY A 178 8.95 -1.84 16.47
CA GLY A 178 9.15 -1.51 17.87
C GLY A 178 8.18 -2.17 18.88
N LEU A 179 7.13 -2.86 18.45
CA LEU A 179 6.13 -3.46 19.34
C LEU A 179 6.76 -4.43 20.36
N LYS A 180 7.66 -5.31 19.91
CA LYS A 180 8.34 -6.28 20.78
C LYS A 180 9.21 -5.57 21.82
N VAL A 181 9.94 -4.54 21.41
CA VAL A 181 10.81 -3.74 22.29
C VAL A 181 9.96 -2.99 23.32
N SER A 182 8.91 -2.29 22.88
CA SER A 182 8.00 -1.55 23.77
C SER A 182 7.30 -2.44 24.78
N ALA A 183 6.84 -3.63 24.36
CA ALA A 183 6.23 -4.62 25.24
C ALA A 183 7.23 -5.12 26.30
N THR A 184 8.49 -5.37 25.91
CA THR A 184 9.54 -5.80 26.84
C THR A 184 9.85 -4.72 27.88
N VAL A 185 10.02 -3.46 27.44
CA VAL A 185 10.26 -2.31 28.33
C VAL A 185 9.09 -2.14 29.31
N SER A 186 7.86 -2.24 28.81
CA SER A 186 6.66 -2.14 29.66
C SER A 186 6.59 -3.27 30.71
N ALA A 187 6.89 -4.51 30.31
CA ALA A 187 6.93 -5.64 31.25
C ALA A 187 7.99 -5.45 32.34
N VAL A 188 9.19 -5.00 31.99
CA VAL A 188 10.26 -4.69 32.95
C VAL A 188 9.82 -3.57 33.90
N ALA A 189 9.22 -2.50 33.39
CA ALA A 189 8.72 -1.40 34.21
C ALA A 189 7.66 -1.84 35.21
N ILE A 190 6.74 -2.73 34.81
CA ILE A 190 5.72 -3.32 35.73
C ILE A 190 6.37 -4.12 36.84
N VAL A 191 7.37 -4.95 36.50
CA VAL A 191 8.11 -5.74 37.49
C VAL A 191 8.82 -4.85 38.53
N VAL A 192 9.56 -3.84 38.04
CA VAL A 192 10.29 -2.86 38.88
C VAL A 192 9.30 -2.12 39.80
N TYR A 193 8.18 -1.68 39.28
CA TYR A 193 7.13 -1.01 40.05
C TYR A 193 6.53 -1.95 41.10
N GLY A 194 6.28 -3.20 40.78
CA GLY A 194 5.81 -4.23 41.73
C GLY A 194 6.78 -4.47 42.87
N VAL A 195 8.08 -4.58 42.58
CA VAL A 195 9.14 -4.68 43.56
C VAL A 195 9.19 -3.45 44.48
N TYR A 196 9.13 -2.26 43.90
CA TYR A 196 9.09 -0.99 44.65
C TYR A 196 7.91 -0.94 45.62
N LEU A 197 6.70 -1.29 45.18
CA LEU A 197 5.52 -1.36 46.05
C LEU A 197 5.68 -2.41 47.15
N GLY A 198 6.29 -3.55 46.86
CA GLY A 198 6.59 -4.59 47.84
C GLY A 198 7.51 -4.09 48.97
N ILE A 199 8.58 -3.39 48.62
CA ILE A 199 9.51 -2.76 49.55
C ILE A 199 8.80 -1.71 50.41
N LEU A 200 7.98 -0.85 49.84
CA LEU A 200 7.22 0.17 50.58
C LEU A 200 6.24 -0.48 51.57
N ARG A 201 5.54 -1.55 51.21
CA ARG A 201 4.64 -2.28 52.09
C ARG A 201 5.39 -2.95 53.25
N LYS A 202 6.57 -3.52 52.97
CA LYS A 202 7.42 -4.12 54.02
C LYS A 202 7.90 -3.06 55.02
N LYS A 203 8.33 -1.87 54.56
CA LYS A 203 8.76 -0.77 55.41
C LYS A 203 7.63 -0.25 56.32
N LYS A 204 6.40 -0.14 55.78
CA LYS A 204 5.21 0.28 56.56
C LYS A 204 4.83 -0.75 57.62
N ARG A 205 5.01 -2.06 57.39
CA ARG A 205 4.74 -3.11 58.37
C ARG A 205 5.78 -3.14 59.48
N GLY A 206 7.05 -2.82 59.23
CA GLY A 206 8.12 -2.77 60.21
C GLY A 206 8.02 -1.57 61.17
N ASN A 207 7.26 -0.51 60.82
CA ASN A 207 7.14 0.72 61.60
C ASN A 207 5.83 0.83 62.40
N LYS A 208 5.18 -0.30 62.75
CA LYS A 208 4.08 -0.27 63.70
C LYS A 208 4.66 -0.02 65.09
N PRO A 209 4.29 1.07 65.81
CA PRO A 209 4.77 1.30 67.16
C PRO A 209 4.21 0.18 68.06
N TYR A 210 5.08 -0.41 68.87
CA TYR A 210 4.68 -1.30 69.99
C TYR A 210 3.69 -0.55 70.84
N ALA A 211 2.43 -0.99 70.90
CA ALA A 211 1.50 -0.55 71.95
C ALA A 211 2.01 -1.03 73.28
N LYS A 212 2.41 -0.09 74.15
CA LYS A 212 2.76 -0.42 75.53
C LYS A 212 1.51 -0.98 76.24
N PRO A 213 1.59 -2.16 76.86
CA PRO A 213 0.51 -2.60 77.78
C PRO A 213 0.46 -1.68 78.97
N CYS A 214 -0.78 -1.31 79.41
CA CYS A 214 -1.04 -0.64 80.68
C CYS A 214 -0.75 -1.58 81.85
#